data_4d096807cdcaaa93e5fd75994e0de533
#
_entry.id   4d096807cdcaaa93e5fd75994e0de533
#
_cell.length_a   1.000
_cell.length_b   1.000
_cell.length_c   1.000
_cell.angle_alpha   90.00
_cell.angle_beta   90.00
_cell.angle_gamma   90.00
#
_symmetry.space_group_name_H-M   'P 1'
#
loop_
_entity.id
_entity.type
_entity.pdbx_description
1 polymer ?
#
loop_
_entity_poly.entity_id
_entity_poly.type
_entity_poly.pdbx_seq_one_letter_code
_entity_poly.pdbx_strand_id
1 'polypeptide(L)'
;MMDSSKGKVVLIGAGPGDIGLLTLNGKDWLQKADVVLYDHLVNPDMVRFTQKLTEVIYVGKKEGIASMEQEQINNLLITKAREGKIVVRLKGGDPFVFGRGGEEIQAAQAAGIAFIIVPGVTSVTGVAAYAGIPLTHRNLSSTLSIITGSNEKEKGDIHIDWEKISARSGTLVFLMGARKLPLIAEKLMRFGKSPDTPIAVVQWGTTARQKTWVGTLSSIVEISSKDKISPPALTIIGEVVNLKPIIEWYEHLPLFGKTIVVTRKGDQAESMINRLRELGAEPFFFPVIETIAPDDWSVLDNALNNLSKYQGLIFTSVNGVSFFAERLKSIGQDIRELKGLRVFTIGPKTAQAIRELGISVDVIPEKFVAESLIESMKNI
;
A
#
# COMPACT_ATOMS: atom_id res chain seq x y z
N MET A 1 14.75 12.97 26.85
CA MET A 1 15.28 12.46 25.57
C MET A 1 15.12 10.96 25.59
N MET A 2 14.38 10.39 24.63
CA MET A 2 14.31 8.91 24.52
C MET A 2 15.68 8.41 24.08
N ASP A 3 16.23 7.48 24.86
CA ASP A 3 17.49 6.82 24.54
C ASP A 3 17.38 6.12 23.19
N SER A 4 18.10 6.59 22.18
CA SER A 4 18.07 6.07 20.81
C SER A 4 18.66 4.67 20.65
N SER A 5 19.23 4.11 21.73
CA SER A 5 19.88 2.79 21.75
C SER A 5 18.92 1.65 22.10
N LYS A 6 17.70 1.94 22.55
CA LYS A 6 16.73 0.90 22.94
C LYS A 6 15.77 0.63 21.78
N GLY A 7 15.55 -0.66 21.48
CA GLY A 7 14.56 -1.11 20.50
C GLY A 7 13.14 -0.64 20.87
N LYS A 8 12.27 -0.57 19.88
CA LYS A 8 10.91 -0.09 20.03
C LYS A 8 9.92 -0.81 19.15
N VAL A 9 8.66 -0.79 19.52
CA VAL A 9 7.54 -1.27 18.70
C VAL A 9 6.88 -0.07 18.03
N VAL A 10 6.67 -0.14 16.72
CA VAL A 10 5.92 0.86 15.95
C VAL A 10 4.68 0.19 15.36
N LEU A 11 3.52 0.57 15.86
CA LEU A 11 2.23 0.06 15.39
C LEU A 11 1.71 0.94 14.27
N ILE A 12 1.57 0.39 13.06
CA ILE A 12 1.23 1.16 11.85
C ILE A 12 -0.07 0.65 11.24
N GLY A 13 -1.00 1.57 10.96
CA GLY A 13 -2.15 1.29 10.12
C GLY A 13 -1.78 1.28 8.63
N ALA A 14 -1.98 0.14 7.99
CA ALA A 14 -1.69 -0.06 6.57
C ALA A 14 -2.76 0.51 5.63
N GLY A 15 -3.90 0.96 6.16
CA GLY A 15 -5.05 1.25 5.33
C GLY A 15 -5.80 -0.01 4.87
N PRO A 16 -6.91 0.17 4.10
CA PRO A 16 -7.85 -0.91 3.81
C PRO A 16 -7.48 -1.78 2.59
N GLY A 17 -6.38 -1.51 1.89
CA GLY A 17 -5.95 -2.31 0.72
C GLY A 17 -5.13 -1.52 -0.29
N ASP A 18 -5.59 -0.36 -0.73
CA ASP A 18 -4.83 0.51 -1.62
C ASP A 18 -3.57 1.01 -0.90
N ILE A 19 -2.42 0.78 -1.54
CA ILE A 19 -1.11 1.22 -1.02
C ILE A 19 -0.99 2.75 -0.92
N GLY A 20 -1.74 3.49 -1.74
CA GLY A 20 -1.83 4.94 -1.70
C GLY A 20 -2.52 5.49 -0.44
N LEU A 21 -3.19 4.62 0.33
CA LEU A 21 -3.81 4.98 1.61
C LEU A 21 -2.89 4.75 2.82
N LEU A 22 -1.66 4.30 2.61
CA LEU A 22 -0.64 4.32 3.64
C LEU A 22 -0.25 5.77 3.96
N THR A 23 -0.20 6.12 5.23
CA THR A 23 0.25 7.46 5.63
C THR A 23 1.74 7.66 5.34
N LEU A 24 2.16 8.92 5.08
CA LEU A 24 3.57 9.26 4.90
C LEU A 24 4.41 8.82 6.10
N ASN A 25 3.91 9.05 7.32
CA ASN A 25 4.58 8.63 8.55
C ASN A 25 4.70 7.08 8.63
N GLY A 26 3.68 6.35 8.18
CA GLY A 26 3.73 4.88 8.08
C GLY A 26 4.82 4.41 7.13
N LYS A 27 4.94 5.04 5.96
CA LYS A 27 5.99 4.77 4.99
C LYS A 27 7.38 5.06 5.57
N ASP A 28 7.55 6.19 6.24
CA ASP A 28 8.83 6.58 6.85
C ASP A 28 9.30 5.61 7.93
N TRP A 29 8.38 5.05 8.71
CA TRP A 29 8.71 4.03 9.70
C TRP A 29 9.00 2.67 9.07
N LEU A 30 8.31 2.29 7.99
CA LEU A 30 8.65 1.07 7.23
C LEU A 30 10.08 1.14 6.67
N GLN A 31 10.53 2.30 6.20
CA GLN A 31 11.90 2.51 5.72
C GLN A 31 12.96 2.42 6.81
N LYS A 32 12.59 2.59 8.08
CA LYS A 32 13.50 2.53 9.25
C LYS A 32 13.42 1.19 9.98
N ALA A 33 12.53 0.30 9.56
CA ALA A 33 12.25 -0.95 10.26
C ALA A 33 13.38 -1.96 10.09
N ASP A 34 13.82 -2.57 11.20
CA ASP A 34 14.67 -3.75 11.19
C ASP A 34 13.85 -5.02 11.02
N VAL A 35 12.61 -5.02 11.58
CA VAL A 35 11.67 -6.15 11.52
C VAL A 35 10.27 -5.63 11.23
N VAL A 36 9.56 -6.29 10.31
CA VAL A 36 8.14 -6.01 10.02
C VAL A 36 7.30 -7.27 10.23
N LEU A 37 6.30 -7.18 11.11
CA LEU A 37 5.26 -8.19 11.28
C LEU A 37 3.98 -7.73 10.60
N TYR A 38 3.41 -8.51 9.69
CA TYR A 38 2.18 -8.15 8.97
C TYR A 38 1.18 -9.30 8.87
N ASP A 39 -0.10 -8.97 8.69
CA ASP A 39 -1.20 -9.95 8.60
C ASP A 39 -1.85 -10.00 7.20
N HIS A 40 -2.85 -10.88 7.05
CA HIS A 40 -3.52 -11.17 5.78
C HIS A 40 -4.24 -9.97 5.13
N LEU A 41 -4.66 -8.98 5.91
CA LEU A 41 -5.41 -7.81 5.39
C LEU A 41 -4.49 -6.69 4.90
N VAL A 42 -3.19 -6.82 5.14
CA VAL A 42 -2.20 -5.87 4.64
C VAL A 42 -1.87 -6.17 3.18
N ASN A 43 -1.85 -5.15 2.34
CA ASN A 43 -1.36 -5.30 0.98
C ASN A 43 0.13 -5.67 0.99
N PRO A 44 0.53 -6.85 0.47
CA PRO A 44 1.91 -7.32 0.54
C PRO A 44 2.91 -6.41 -0.17
N ASP A 45 2.46 -5.61 -1.14
CA ASP A 45 3.30 -4.63 -1.82
C ASP A 45 3.86 -3.55 -0.88
N MET A 46 3.25 -3.33 0.29
CA MET A 46 3.76 -2.37 1.28
C MET A 46 5.11 -2.77 1.88
N VAL A 47 5.42 -4.07 1.88
CA VAL A 47 6.73 -4.58 2.31
C VAL A 47 7.86 -4.03 1.42
N ARG A 48 7.58 -3.63 0.20
CA ARG A 48 8.56 -3.02 -0.71
C ARG A 48 9.08 -1.65 -0.26
N PHE A 49 8.41 -1.02 0.69
CA PHE A 49 8.90 0.22 1.31
C PHE A 49 9.98 -0.02 2.36
N THR A 50 10.24 -1.26 2.76
CA THR A 50 11.29 -1.59 3.72
C THR A 50 12.67 -1.59 3.08
N GLN A 51 13.72 -1.59 3.90
CA GLN A 51 15.09 -1.75 3.43
C GLN A 51 15.35 -3.21 2.98
N LYS A 52 16.37 -3.41 2.16
CA LYS A 52 16.73 -4.74 1.61
C LYS A 52 17.03 -5.79 2.69
N LEU A 53 17.53 -5.36 3.85
CA LEU A 53 17.92 -6.25 4.96
C LEU A 53 16.85 -6.38 6.04
N THR A 54 15.68 -5.77 5.89
CA THR A 54 14.58 -5.87 6.86
C THR A 54 14.05 -7.31 6.94
N GLU A 55 13.96 -7.84 8.15
CA GLU A 55 13.33 -9.13 8.42
C GLU A 55 11.80 -8.99 8.31
N VAL A 56 11.15 -9.74 7.41
CA VAL A 56 9.71 -9.66 7.17
C VAL A 56 9.03 -10.94 7.62
N ILE A 57 8.09 -10.82 8.57
CA ILE A 57 7.42 -11.96 9.21
C ILE A 57 5.90 -11.86 8.97
N TYR A 58 5.34 -12.87 8.32
CA TYR A 58 3.89 -13.00 8.18
C TYR A 58 3.31 -13.65 9.44
N VAL A 59 2.35 -12.99 10.09
CA VAL A 59 1.70 -13.45 11.33
C VAL A 59 0.20 -13.72 11.18
N GLY A 60 -0.33 -13.59 9.95
CA GLY A 60 -1.76 -13.80 9.66
C GLY A 60 -2.16 -15.28 9.62
N LYS A 61 -3.48 -15.51 9.59
CA LYS A 61 -4.04 -16.85 9.35
C LYS A 61 -3.84 -17.25 7.89
N LYS A 62 -3.23 -18.40 7.64
CA LYS A 62 -3.08 -18.98 6.30
C LYS A 62 -3.62 -20.39 6.34
N GLU A 63 -4.38 -20.81 5.31
CA GLU A 63 -4.84 -22.20 5.19
C GLU A 63 -3.66 -23.17 5.26
N GLY A 64 -3.78 -24.17 6.14
CA GLY A 64 -2.74 -25.20 6.33
C GLY A 64 -1.57 -24.80 7.25
N ILE A 65 -1.51 -23.58 7.77
CA ILE A 65 -0.50 -23.17 8.76
C ILE A 65 -1.23 -22.76 10.04
N ALA A 66 -0.78 -23.27 11.18
CA ALA A 66 -1.30 -22.85 12.48
C ALA A 66 -1.16 -21.32 12.62
N SER A 67 -2.27 -20.65 12.86
CA SER A 67 -2.25 -19.21 13.07
C SER A 67 -1.53 -18.87 14.36
N MET A 68 -0.68 -17.85 14.32
CA MET A 68 -0.09 -17.32 15.53
C MET A 68 -1.19 -16.75 16.44
N GLU A 69 -1.26 -17.22 17.67
CA GLU A 69 -2.18 -16.65 18.66
C GLU A 69 -1.72 -15.23 19.05
N GLN A 70 -2.64 -14.38 19.49
CA GLN A 70 -2.31 -12.98 19.81
C GLN A 70 -1.19 -12.85 20.83
N GLU A 71 -1.14 -13.73 21.82
CA GLU A 71 -0.08 -13.77 22.82
C GLU A 71 1.30 -14.06 22.20
N GLN A 72 1.35 -14.96 21.22
CA GLN A 72 2.59 -15.27 20.50
C GLN A 72 3.07 -14.06 19.67
N ILE A 73 2.14 -13.32 19.05
CA ILE A 73 2.46 -12.09 18.32
C ILE A 73 3.02 -11.05 19.27
N ASN A 74 2.37 -10.84 20.43
CA ASN A 74 2.84 -9.90 21.45
C ASN A 74 4.24 -10.26 21.95
N ASN A 75 4.49 -11.54 22.24
CA ASN A 75 5.79 -12.02 22.67
C ASN A 75 6.87 -11.84 21.60
N LEU A 76 6.53 -12.06 20.33
CA LEU A 76 7.46 -11.85 19.21
C LEU A 76 7.85 -10.37 19.06
N LEU A 77 6.88 -9.45 19.13
CA LEU A 77 7.12 -8.01 19.13
C LEU A 77 8.08 -7.59 20.24
N ILE A 78 7.83 -8.06 21.46
CA ILE A 78 8.63 -7.74 22.65
C ILE A 78 10.05 -8.31 22.53
N THR A 79 10.18 -9.57 22.09
CA THR A 79 11.48 -10.25 21.95
C THR A 79 12.36 -9.52 20.94
N LYS A 80 11.82 -9.20 19.76
CA LYS A 80 12.57 -8.47 18.72
C LYS A 80 12.92 -7.05 19.15
N ALA A 81 12.06 -6.37 19.90
CA ALA A 81 12.39 -5.04 20.42
C ALA A 81 13.48 -5.10 21.52
N ARG A 82 13.52 -6.15 22.36
CA ARG A 82 14.58 -6.36 23.34
C ARG A 82 15.96 -6.62 22.72
N GLU A 83 15.99 -7.09 21.45
CA GLU A 83 17.22 -7.20 20.64
C GLU A 83 17.74 -5.82 20.17
N GLY A 84 17.13 -4.70 20.57
CA GLY A 84 17.51 -3.36 20.15
C GLY A 84 16.91 -2.92 18.82
N LYS A 85 16.01 -3.72 18.22
CA LYS A 85 15.45 -3.51 16.88
C LYS A 85 14.27 -2.55 16.87
N ILE A 86 14.09 -1.84 15.75
CA ILE A 86 12.85 -1.13 15.40
C ILE A 86 11.90 -2.16 14.78
N VAL A 87 10.88 -2.54 15.55
CA VAL A 87 9.91 -3.57 15.16
C VAL A 87 8.62 -2.92 14.72
N VAL A 88 8.31 -2.99 13.45
CA VAL A 88 7.04 -2.51 12.90
C VAL A 88 6.00 -3.61 12.96
N ARG A 89 4.84 -3.33 13.55
CA ARG A 89 3.62 -4.13 13.42
C ARG A 89 2.69 -3.42 12.43
N LEU A 90 2.60 -3.94 11.22
CA LEU A 90 1.77 -3.41 10.15
C LEU A 90 0.41 -4.11 10.16
N LYS A 91 -0.68 -3.34 10.34
CA LYS A 91 -2.06 -3.83 10.54
C LYS A 91 -3.00 -3.30 9.48
N GLY A 92 -3.87 -4.13 8.92
CA GLY A 92 -4.90 -3.67 7.98
C GLY A 92 -5.81 -2.60 8.60
N GLY A 93 -6.17 -1.59 7.83
CA GLY A 93 -6.97 -0.46 8.28
C GLY A 93 -6.24 0.45 9.27
N ASP A 94 -6.91 0.77 10.38
CA ASP A 94 -6.36 1.50 11.52
C ASP A 94 -6.14 0.55 12.70
N PRO A 95 -5.02 0.66 13.43
CA PRO A 95 -4.68 -0.27 14.52
C PRO A 95 -5.68 -0.28 15.68
N PHE A 96 -6.36 0.84 15.92
CA PHE A 96 -7.26 1.03 17.04
C PHE A 96 -8.74 0.90 16.70
N VAL A 97 -9.08 0.68 15.42
CA VAL A 97 -10.46 0.41 14.99
C VAL A 97 -10.64 -1.08 14.77
N PHE A 98 -11.04 -1.80 15.82
CA PHE A 98 -11.23 -3.27 15.85
C PHE A 98 -9.99 -4.08 15.40
N GLY A 99 -8.79 -3.48 15.51
CA GLY A 99 -7.53 -4.08 15.12
C GLY A 99 -6.73 -4.73 16.24
N ARG A 100 -7.23 -4.76 17.50
CA ARG A 100 -6.54 -5.26 18.70
C ARG A 100 -5.21 -4.55 19.01
N GLY A 101 -4.95 -3.40 18.38
CA GLY A 101 -3.71 -2.64 18.62
C GLY A 101 -3.53 -2.20 20.07
N GLY A 102 -4.63 -1.95 20.78
CA GLY A 102 -4.59 -1.67 22.23
C GLY A 102 -3.95 -2.78 23.05
N GLU A 103 -4.27 -4.06 22.75
CA GLU A 103 -3.72 -5.23 23.45
C GLU A 103 -2.21 -5.37 23.17
N GLU A 104 -1.79 -5.16 21.92
CA GLU A 104 -0.37 -5.22 21.52
C GLU A 104 0.46 -4.14 22.23
N ILE A 105 -0.08 -2.92 22.36
CA ILE A 105 0.59 -1.81 23.05
C ILE A 105 0.60 -2.00 24.57
N GLN A 106 -0.48 -2.51 25.16
CA GLN A 106 -0.51 -2.84 26.57
C GLN A 106 0.56 -3.88 26.94
N ALA A 107 0.73 -4.91 26.10
CA ALA A 107 1.78 -5.92 26.28
C ALA A 107 3.20 -5.31 26.16
N ALA A 108 3.44 -4.46 25.17
CA ALA A 108 4.71 -3.76 25.02
C ALA A 108 5.03 -2.85 26.21
N GLN A 109 4.05 -2.09 26.68
CA GLN A 109 4.18 -1.22 27.85
C GLN A 109 4.48 -2.01 29.12
N ALA A 110 3.75 -3.11 29.36
CA ALA A 110 3.98 -3.99 30.50
C ALA A 110 5.39 -4.61 30.52
N ALA A 111 5.97 -4.81 29.32
CA ALA A 111 7.33 -5.32 29.13
C ALA A 111 8.40 -4.23 29.19
N GLY A 112 8.04 -2.96 29.42
CA GLY A 112 8.97 -1.81 29.43
C GLY A 112 9.54 -1.43 28.07
N ILE A 113 8.87 -1.82 26.96
CA ILE A 113 9.28 -1.51 25.59
C ILE A 113 8.67 -0.17 25.17
N ALA A 114 9.51 0.72 24.64
CA ALA A 114 9.05 1.96 24.02
C ALA A 114 8.20 1.67 22.77
N PHE A 115 7.16 2.48 22.55
CA PHE A 115 6.28 2.30 21.40
C PHE A 115 5.87 3.61 20.74
N ILE A 116 5.47 3.50 19.48
CA ILE A 116 4.90 4.56 18.66
C ILE A 116 3.64 4.01 17.98
N ILE A 117 2.62 4.85 17.85
CA ILE A 117 1.38 4.51 17.16
C ILE A 117 1.24 5.45 15.97
N VAL A 118 1.13 4.87 14.78
CA VAL A 118 0.90 5.58 13.52
C VAL A 118 -0.50 5.19 13.03
N PRO A 119 -1.49 6.10 13.08
CA PRO A 119 -2.81 5.83 12.56
C PRO A 119 -2.82 5.44 11.09
N GLY A 120 -3.84 4.71 10.68
CA GLY A 120 -4.08 4.37 9.28
C GLY A 120 -5.48 4.76 8.84
N VAL A 121 -5.72 4.75 7.53
CA VAL A 121 -7.08 4.91 6.99
C VAL A 121 -7.89 3.67 7.34
N THR A 122 -8.89 3.82 8.21
CA THR A 122 -9.76 2.70 8.56
C THR A 122 -10.59 2.26 7.35
N SER A 123 -10.89 0.95 7.24
CA SER A 123 -11.79 0.44 6.20
C SER A 123 -13.16 1.11 6.21
N VAL A 124 -13.62 1.62 7.35
CA VAL A 124 -14.88 2.36 7.47
C VAL A 124 -14.92 3.54 6.50
N THR A 125 -13.90 4.38 6.52
CA THR A 125 -13.83 5.58 5.67
C THR A 125 -13.27 5.27 4.28
N GLY A 126 -12.21 4.49 4.20
CA GLY A 126 -11.55 4.19 2.94
C GLY A 126 -12.42 3.40 1.97
N VAL A 127 -13.04 2.31 2.44
CA VAL A 127 -13.91 1.47 1.59
C VAL A 127 -15.18 2.22 1.19
N ALA A 128 -15.77 2.98 2.10
CA ALA A 128 -16.97 3.78 1.79
C ALA A 128 -16.69 4.82 0.70
N ALA A 129 -15.55 5.52 0.79
CA ALA A 129 -15.14 6.50 -0.22
C ALA A 129 -14.91 5.86 -1.60
N TYR A 130 -14.27 4.69 -1.65
CA TYR A 130 -14.01 3.97 -2.90
C TYR A 130 -15.28 3.35 -3.49
N ALA A 131 -16.26 3.01 -2.65
CA ALA A 131 -17.57 2.56 -3.10
C ALA A 131 -18.50 3.71 -3.55
N GLY A 132 -18.09 4.98 -3.38
CA GLY A 132 -18.89 6.14 -3.69
C GLY A 132 -20.07 6.34 -2.71
N ILE A 133 -19.91 5.92 -1.44
CA ILE A 133 -20.94 6.04 -0.41
C ILE A 133 -20.43 6.95 0.70
N PRO A 134 -20.89 8.21 0.80
CA PRO A 134 -20.53 9.09 1.90
C PRO A 134 -21.16 8.59 3.20
N LEU A 135 -20.38 8.50 4.27
CA LEU A 135 -20.89 8.00 5.56
C LEU A 135 -21.78 9.01 6.27
N THR A 136 -21.64 10.29 5.96
CA THR A 136 -22.46 11.39 6.46
C THR A 136 -22.89 12.28 5.31
N HIS A 137 -24.09 12.85 5.41
CA HIS A 137 -24.60 13.79 4.41
C HIS A 137 -25.56 14.75 5.10
N ARG A 138 -25.47 16.05 4.81
CA ARG A 138 -26.23 17.11 5.50
C ARG A 138 -27.72 16.80 5.62
N ASN A 139 -28.33 16.24 4.55
CA ASN A 139 -29.78 16.01 4.49
C ASN A 139 -30.19 14.56 4.79
N LEU A 140 -29.23 13.59 4.87
CA LEU A 140 -29.55 12.17 4.97
C LEU A 140 -29.02 11.53 6.25
N SER A 141 -27.84 11.95 6.74
CA SER A 141 -27.21 11.29 7.87
C SER A 141 -26.24 12.22 8.60
N SER A 142 -26.60 12.60 9.82
CA SER A 142 -25.73 13.39 10.73
C SER A 142 -25.02 12.54 11.79
N THR A 143 -25.29 11.24 11.84
CA THR A 143 -24.69 10.32 12.81
C THR A 143 -24.10 9.10 12.13
N LEU A 144 -22.99 8.61 12.67
CA LEU A 144 -22.30 7.41 12.21
C LEU A 144 -22.08 6.47 13.39
N SER A 145 -22.53 5.23 13.25
CA SER A 145 -22.24 4.16 14.24
C SER A 145 -21.38 3.09 13.60
N ILE A 146 -20.25 2.79 14.23
CA ILE A 146 -19.30 1.78 13.77
C ILE A 146 -19.40 0.59 14.71
N ILE A 147 -19.69 -0.59 14.17
CA ILE A 147 -20.07 -1.78 14.93
C ILE A 147 -19.28 -2.97 14.42
N THR A 148 -18.80 -3.84 15.36
CA THR A 148 -18.23 -5.12 14.96
C THR A 148 -19.31 -6.19 14.85
N GLY A 149 -19.33 -6.92 13.74
CA GLY A 149 -20.19 -8.11 13.56
C GLY A 149 -19.58 -9.40 14.13
N SER A 150 -18.37 -9.34 14.67
CA SER A 150 -17.67 -10.50 15.25
C SER A 150 -17.49 -10.35 16.75
N ASN A 151 -17.78 -11.43 17.49
CA ASN A 151 -17.28 -11.66 18.85
C ASN A 151 -16.30 -12.83 18.79
N GLU A 152 -15.08 -12.67 19.29
CA GLU A 152 -14.08 -13.76 19.33
C GLU A 152 -14.43 -14.88 20.33
N LYS A 153 -15.41 -14.68 21.21
CA LYS A 153 -15.87 -15.75 22.10
C LYS A 153 -16.95 -16.57 21.38
N GLU A 154 -16.64 -17.80 21.12
CA GLU A 154 -17.43 -18.81 20.38
C GLU A 154 -18.80 -19.17 20.98
N LYS A 155 -19.29 -18.44 21.96
CA LYS A 155 -20.58 -18.73 22.58
C LYS A 155 -21.41 -17.47 22.73
N GLY A 156 -22.38 -17.30 21.83
CA GLY A 156 -23.47 -16.40 22.06
C GLY A 156 -23.54 -15.20 21.09
N ASP A 157 -24.68 -14.54 21.19
CA ASP A 157 -25.05 -13.36 20.43
C ASP A 157 -23.99 -12.26 20.52
N ILE A 158 -23.81 -11.56 19.42
CA ILE A 158 -23.08 -10.29 19.39
C ILE A 158 -23.70 -9.41 20.48
N HIS A 159 -22.89 -8.94 21.44
CA HIS A 159 -23.36 -8.04 22.51
C HIS A 159 -23.63 -6.63 21.94
N ILE A 160 -24.65 -6.56 21.09
CA ILE A 160 -25.14 -5.33 20.48
C ILE A 160 -26.51 -5.03 21.10
N ASP A 161 -26.69 -3.84 21.58
CA ASP A 161 -28.01 -3.32 21.97
C ASP A 161 -28.79 -3.01 20.69
N TRP A 162 -29.44 -4.04 20.13
CA TRP A 162 -30.15 -3.99 18.86
C TRP A 162 -31.29 -2.98 18.88
N GLU A 163 -31.96 -2.80 20.01
CA GLU A 163 -33.04 -1.84 20.17
C GLU A 163 -32.50 -0.42 19.97
N LYS A 164 -31.45 -0.05 20.70
CA LYS A 164 -30.84 1.27 20.58
C LYS A 164 -30.25 1.54 19.21
N ILE A 165 -29.64 0.53 18.57
CA ILE A 165 -29.01 0.69 17.25
C ILE A 165 -30.08 0.81 16.14
N SER A 166 -31.14 0.01 16.21
CA SER A 166 -32.22 0.06 15.24
C SER A 166 -33.01 1.36 15.30
N ALA A 167 -33.20 1.92 16.47
CA ALA A 167 -33.88 3.20 16.69
C ALA A 167 -33.07 4.42 16.18
N ARG A 168 -31.75 4.28 15.95
CA ARG A 168 -30.92 5.40 15.51
C ARG A 168 -31.24 5.78 14.06
N SER A 169 -31.43 7.08 13.85
CA SER A 169 -31.32 7.69 12.52
C SER A 169 -29.82 7.80 12.15
N GLY A 170 -29.50 7.74 10.85
CA GLY A 170 -28.16 7.91 10.37
C GLY A 170 -27.55 6.63 9.80
N THR A 171 -26.23 6.61 9.68
CA THR A 171 -25.50 5.53 9.02
C THR A 171 -24.98 4.51 10.03
N LEU A 172 -25.25 3.23 9.77
CA LEU A 172 -24.63 2.13 10.50
C LEU A 172 -23.59 1.47 9.61
N VAL A 173 -22.40 1.20 10.16
CA VAL A 173 -21.34 0.48 9.47
C VAL A 173 -20.93 -0.73 10.29
N PHE A 174 -21.03 -1.91 9.69
CA PHE A 174 -20.59 -3.17 10.32
C PHE A 174 -19.30 -3.64 9.68
N LEU A 175 -18.27 -3.80 10.53
CA LEU A 175 -17.05 -4.52 10.19
C LEU A 175 -17.18 -5.98 10.62
N MET A 176 -16.49 -6.89 9.90
CA MET A 176 -16.50 -8.33 10.22
C MET A 176 -17.90 -8.97 10.25
N GLY A 177 -18.88 -8.32 9.61
CA GLY A 177 -20.28 -8.73 9.62
C GLY A 177 -20.72 -9.65 8.46
N ALA A 178 -19.88 -9.89 7.45
CA ALA A 178 -20.29 -10.57 6.21
C ALA A 178 -20.91 -11.95 6.45
N ARG A 179 -20.33 -12.77 7.31
CA ARG A 179 -20.86 -14.11 7.65
C ARG A 179 -22.15 -14.07 8.48
N LYS A 180 -22.40 -12.95 9.16
CA LYS A 180 -23.58 -12.73 10.01
C LYS A 180 -24.58 -11.76 9.40
N LEU A 181 -24.42 -11.45 8.11
CA LEU A 181 -25.31 -10.50 7.40
C LEU A 181 -26.79 -10.86 7.53
N PRO A 182 -27.22 -12.14 7.38
CA PRO A 182 -28.63 -12.51 7.62
C PRO A 182 -29.12 -12.16 9.02
N LEU A 183 -28.32 -12.49 10.03
CA LEU A 183 -28.64 -12.18 11.44
C LEU A 183 -28.72 -10.67 11.68
N ILE A 184 -27.79 -9.89 11.10
CA ILE A 184 -27.75 -8.44 11.25
C ILE A 184 -29.03 -7.84 10.64
N ALA A 185 -29.41 -8.24 9.43
CA ALA A 185 -30.61 -7.75 8.76
C ALA A 185 -31.88 -8.13 9.52
N GLU A 186 -32.01 -9.39 9.95
CA GLU A 186 -33.13 -9.86 10.77
C GLU A 186 -33.29 -9.06 12.08
N LYS A 187 -32.20 -8.91 12.83
CA LYS A 187 -32.23 -8.19 14.10
C LYS A 187 -32.60 -6.73 13.92
N LEU A 188 -32.02 -6.03 12.94
CA LEU A 188 -32.36 -4.64 12.67
C LEU A 188 -33.85 -4.47 12.32
N MET A 189 -34.40 -5.32 11.46
CA MET A 189 -35.83 -5.29 11.11
C MET A 189 -36.72 -5.62 12.29
N ARG A 190 -36.39 -6.67 13.07
CA ARG A 190 -37.11 -7.10 14.27
C ARG A 190 -37.22 -5.97 15.32
N PHE A 191 -36.16 -5.16 15.44
CA PHE A 191 -36.12 -4.03 16.37
C PHE A 191 -36.53 -2.70 15.75
N GLY A 192 -37.31 -2.73 14.65
CA GLY A 192 -38.06 -1.57 14.12
C GLY A 192 -37.40 -0.82 12.97
N LYS A 193 -36.27 -1.26 12.43
CA LYS A 193 -35.74 -0.66 11.21
C LYS A 193 -36.54 -1.12 10.00
N SER A 194 -36.90 -0.17 9.09
CA SER A 194 -37.68 -0.51 7.90
C SER A 194 -36.99 -1.59 7.06
N PRO A 195 -37.74 -2.59 6.56
CA PRO A 195 -37.26 -3.56 5.57
C PRO A 195 -36.71 -2.92 4.30
N ASP A 196 -37.17 -1.73 3.95
CA ASP A 196 -36.76 -0.97 2.76
C ASP A 196 -35.49 -0.11 3.03
N THR A 197 -34.94 -0.13 4.26
CA THR A 197 -33.74 0.63 4.56
C THR A 197 -32.59 0.21 3.62
N PRO A 198 -31.96 1.16 2.90
CA PRO A 198 -30.88 0.86 1.97
C PRO A 198 -29.66 0.28 2.66
N ILE A 199 -29.05 -0.70 2.01
CA ILE A 199 -27.85 -1.39 2.48
C ILE A 199 -26.88 -1.62 1.32
N ALA A 200 -25.59 -1.44 1.57
CA ALA A 200 -24.53 -1.86 0.67
C ALA A 200 -23.53 -2.78 1.39
N VAL A 201 -23.06 -3.78 0.66
CA VAL A 201 -21.96 -4.64 1.13
C VAL A 201 -20.81 -4.51 0.15
N VAL A 202 -19.65 -4.11 0.63
CA VAL A 202 -18.44 -3.88 -0.18
C VAL A 202 -17.38 -4.88 0.22
N GLN A 203 -17.05 -5.79 -0.68
CA GLN A 203 -16.03 -6.82 -0.51
C GLN A 203 -14.72 -6.38 -1.17
N TRP A 204 -13.59 -6.68 -0.56
CA TRP A 204 -12.25 -6.31 -1.04
C TRP A 204 -12.11 -4.82 -1.40
N GLY A 205 -12.78 -3.96 -0.65
CA GLY A 205 -12.81 -2.52 -0.91
C GLY A 205 -11.42 -1.91 -1.04
N THR A 206 -11.33 -0.87 -1.89
CA THR A 206 -10.10 -0.14 -2.25
C THR A 206 -9.09 -0.93 -3.09
N THR A 207 -9.43 -2.12 -3.57
CA THR A 207 -8.59 -2.93 -4.47
C THR A 207 -9.27 -3.12 -5.82
N ALA A 208 -8.55 -3.53 -6.84
CA ALA A 208 -9.14 -3.89 -8.13
C ALA A 208 -10.13 -5.08 -8.06
N ARG A 209 -10.16 -5.80 -6.94
CA ARG A 209 -11.11 -6.89 -6.66
C ARG A 209 -12.39 -6.42 -5.98
N GLN A 210 -12.54 -5.11 -5.75
CA GLN A 210 -13.74 -4.57 -5.10
C GLN A 210 -15.00 -5.03 -5.82
N LYS A 211 -15.98 -5.45 -5.04
CA LYS A 211 -17.36 -5.72 -5.50
C LYS A 211 -18.32 -5.09 -4.52
N THR A 212 -19.30 -4.39 -5.05
CA THR A 212 -20.33 -3.73 -4.25
C THR A 212 -21.70 -4.27 -4.62
N TRP A 213 -22.43 -4.73 -3.62
CA TRP A 213 -23.83 -5.12 -3.72
C TRP A 213 -24.69 -4.11 -2.99
N VAL A 214 -25.76 -3.69 -3.64
CA VAL A 214 -26.73 -2.74 -3.08
C VAL A 214 -28.11 -3.38 -3.07
N GLY A 215 -28.86 -3.14 -2.03
CA GLY A 215 -30.21 -3.63 -1.84
C GLY A 215 -30.88 -2.95 -0.66
N THR A 216 -31.86 -3.63 -0.11
CA THR A 216 -32.56 -3.23 1.13
C THR A 216 -32.31 -4.29 2.21
N LEU A 217 -32.63 -4.00 3.47
CA LEU A 217 -32.50 -4.98 4.56
C LEU A 217 -33.26 -6.27 4.26
N SER A 218 -34.41 -6.19 3.55
CA SER A 218 -35.19 -7.36 3.17
C SER A 218 -34.55 -8.17 2.03
N SER A 219 -33.91 -7.53 1.07
CA SER A 219 -33.39 -8.20 -0.14
C SER A 219 -31.92 -8.67 0.00
N ILE A 220 -31.15 -8.06 0.87
CA ILE A 220 -29.68 -8.29 0.92
C ILE A 220 -29.31 -9.72 1.30
N VAL A 221 -30.15 -10.42 2.04
CA VAL A 221 -29.91 -11.82 2.46
C VAL A 221 -29.91 -12.75 1.25
N GLU A 222 -30.88 -12.57 0.36
CA GLU A 222 -30.97 -13.34 -0.89
C GLU A 222 -29.78 -13.03 -1.80
N ILE A 223 -29.46 -11.76 -2.00
CA ILE A 223 -28.30 -11.30 -2.77
C ILE A 223 -27.02 -11.93 -2.22
N SER A 224 -26.83 -11.87 -0.89
CA SER A 224 -25.65 -12.41 -0.23
C SER A 224 -25.48 -13.91 -0.41
N SER A 225 -26.58 -14.65 -0.38
CA SER A 225 -26.58 -16.11 -0.55
C SER A 225 -26.26 -16.51 -2.00
N LYS A 226 -26.87 -15.81 -2.97
CA LYS A 226 -26.69 -16.04 -4.40
C LYS A 226 -25.25 -15.77 -4.83
N ASP A 227 -24.67 -14.67 -4.40
CA ASP A 227 -23.34 -14.21 -4.84
C ASP A 227 -22.23 -14.65 -3.91
N LYS A 228 -22.53 -15.43 -2.87
CA LYS A 228 -21.57 -16.00 -1.90
C LYS A 228 -20.66 -14.93 -1.29
N ILE A 229 -21.25 -13.81 -0.82
CA ILE A 229 -20.50 -12.72 -0.20
C ILE A 229 -19.72 -13.25 1.01
N SER A 230 -18.43 -12.95 1.05
CA SER A 230 -17.49 -13.48 2.05
C SER A 230 -16.53 -12.39 2.56
N PRO A 231 -15.89 -12.60 3.72
CA PRO A 231 -14.86 -11.68 4.20
C PRO A 231 -13.65 -11.59 3.23
N PRO A 232 -12.93 -10.46 3.21
CA PRO A 232 -13.21 -9.25 3.98
C PRO A 232 -14.29 -8.39 3.31
N ALA A 233 -15.28 -7.93 4.09
CA ALA A 233 -16.32 -7.06 3.58
C ALA A 233 -16.79 -6.06 4.65
N LEU A 234 -17.17 -4.87 4.18
CA LEU A 234 -17.80 -3.80 4.95
C LEU A 234 -19.29 -3.73 4.60
N THR A 235 -20.14 -3.59 5.61
CA THR A 235 -21.58 -3.37 5.40
C THR A 235 -21.95 -1.96 5.83
N ILE A 236 -22.63 -1.21 4.94
CA ILE A 236 -23.09 0.16 5.17
C ILE A 236 -24.60 0.18 5.06
N ILE A 237 -25.29 0.73 6.06
CA ILE A 237 -26.77 0.74 6.15
C ILE A 237 -27.26 2.16 6.40
N GLY A 238 -28.19 2.64 5.61
CA GLY A 238 -28.80 3.96 5.72
C GLY A 238 -28.98 4.66 4.39
N GLU A 239 -29.69 5.78 4.41
CA GLU A 239 -30.10 6.54 3.21
C GLU A 239 -28.92 7.01 2.35
N VAL A 240 -27.73 7.14 2.92
CA VAL A 240 -26.52 7.53 2.18
C VAL A 240 -26.14 6.53 1.08
N VAL A 241 -26.60 5.27 1.18
CA VAL A 241 -26.36 4.24 0.16
C VAL A 241 -27.00 4.62 -1.18
N ASN A 242 -28.11 5.35 -1.15
CA ASN A 242 -28.81 5.83 -2.35
C ASN A 242 -27.98 6.84 -3.16
N LEU A 243 -26.90 7.38 -2.61
CA LEU A 243 -25.99 8.28 -3.32
C LEU A 243 -24.98 7.55 -4.19
N LYS A 244 -24.80 6.24 -3.99
CA LYS A 244 -23.80 5.45 -4.75
C LYS A 244 -23.91 5.63 -6.26
N PRO A 245 -25.09 5.51 -6.91
CA PRO A 245 -25.18 5.63 -8.36
C PRO A 245 -24.76 7.00 -8.93
N ILE A 246 -24.70 8.02 -8.06
CA ILE A 246 -24.32 9.39 -8.44
C ILE A 246 -22.82 9.64 -8.21
N ILE A 247 -22.26 9.00 -7.20
CA ILE A 247 -20.90 9.29 -6.69
C ILE A 247 -19.89 8.19 -7.05
N GLU A 248 -20.35 7.01 -7.49
CA GLU A 248 -19.42 5.93 -7.80
C GLU A 248 -18.41 6.35 -8.88
N TRP A 249 -17.13 6.07 -8.60
CA TRP A 249 -16.03 6.50 -9.45
C TRP A 249 -15.01 5.38 -9.67
N TYR A 250 -14.70 4.63 -8.62
CA TYR A 250 -13.57 3.70 -8.63
C TYR A 250 -13.83 2.47 -9.50
N GLU A 251 -15.04 1.90 -9.42
CA GLU A 251 -15.46 0.73 -10.20
C GLU A 251 -15.64 1.04 -11.69
N HIS A 252 -15.66 2.34 -12.07
CA HIS A 252 -15.74 2.82 -13.46
C HIS A 252 -14.39 3.18 -14.07
N LEU A 253 -13.29 3.04 -13.32
CA LEU A 253 -11.97 3.31 -13.86
C LEU A 253 -11.61 2.35 -15.02
N PRO A 254 -10.90 2.83 -16.06
CA PRO A 254 -10.71 2.08 -17.31
C PRO A 254 -10.07 0.70 -17.18
N LEU A 255 -9.25 0.50 -16.16
CA LEU A 255 -8.56 -0.77 -15.88
C LEU A 255 -9.04 -1.45 -14.60
N PHE A 256 -10.17 -0.99 -14.03
CA PHE A 256 -10.74 -1.63 -12.85
C PHE A 256 -10.99 -3.12 -13.09
N GLY A 257 -10.70 -3.93 -12.10
CA GLY A 257 -10.84 -5.40 -12.19
C GLY A 257 -9.73 -6.11 -12.96
N LYS A 258 -8.72 -5.38 -13.44
CA LYS A 258 -7.59 -5.96 -14.17
C LYS A 258 -6.37 -6.12 -13.27
N THR A 259 -5.76 -7.31 -13.28
CA THR A 259 -4.42 -7.54 -12.74
C THR A 259 -3.42 -7.47 -13.89
N ILE A 260 -2.40 -6.61 -13.76
CA ILE A 260 -1.41 -6.38 -14.82
C ILE A 260 -0.02 -6.72 -14.30
N VAL A 261 0.63 -7.68 -14.92
CA VAL A 261 2.00 -8.07 -14.57
C VAL A 261 2.98 -7.04 -15.11
N VAL A 262 3.78 -6.45 -14.23
CA VAL A 262 4.82 -5.48 -14.56
C VAL A 262 6.19 -6.13 -14.39
N THR A 263 6.83 -6.46 -15.51
CA THR A 263 8.10 -7.19 -15.54
C THR A 263 9.34 -6.29 -15.53
N ARG A 264 9.14 -4.98 -15.56
CA ARG A 264 10.21 -3.99 -15.60
C ARG A 264 10.95 -3.90 -14.26
N LYS A 265 12.24 -3.52 -14.29
CA LYS A 265 13.07 -3.29 -13.10
C LYS A 265 12.41 -2.25 -12.14
N GLY A 266 12.60 -2.43 -10.82
CA GLY A 266 11.86 -1.75 -9.76
C GLY A 266 11.79 -0.23 -9.84
N ASP A 267 12.94 0.43 -9.91
CA ASP A 267 13.07 1.89 -10.02
C ASP A 267 12.39 2.47 -11.28
N GLN A 268 12.46 1.73 -12.39
CA GLN A 268 11.86 2.12 -13.66
C GLN A 268 10.37 1.73 -13.78
N ALA A 269 9.89 0.83 -12.91
CA ALA A 269 8.51 0.36 -12.91
C ALA A 269 7.57 1.27 -12.10
N GLU A 270 8.08 2.05 -11.15
CA GLU A 270 7.26 2.78 -10.17
C GLU A 270 6.26 3.74 -10.81
N SER A 271 6.69 4.55 -11.78
CA SER A 271 5.79 5.46 -12.48
C SER A 271 4.68 4.74 -13.25
N MET A 272 5.00 3.59 -13.87
CA MET A 272 4.02 2.75 -14.55
C MET A 272 3.04 2.11 -13.57
N ILE A 273 3.55 1.57 -12.47
CA ILE A 273 2.74 0.96 -11.41
C ILE A 273 1.75 1.99 -10.85
N ASN A 274 2.21 3.22 -10.56
CA ASN A 274 1.35 4.27 -10.05
C ASN A 274 0.27 4.64 -11.09
N ARG A 275 0.64 4.78 -12.36
CA ARG A 275 -0.33 5.06 -13.43
C ARG A 275 -1.36 3.95 -13.62
N LEU A 276 -0.96 2.69 -13.50
CA LEU A 276 -1.89 1.56 -13.55
C LEU A 276 -2.89 1.59 -12.39
N ARG A 277 -2.42 1.93 -11.17
CA ARG A 277 -3.30 2.11 -10.00
C ARG A 277 -4.28 3.25 -10.17
N GLU A 278 -3.84 4.40 -10.67
CA GLU A 278 -4.73 5.53 -10.97
C GLU A 278 -5.85 5.15 -11.95
N LEU A 279 -5.59 4.20 -12.84
CA LEU A 279 -6.55 3.67 -13.80
C LEU A 279 -7.40 2.50 -13.22
N GLY A 280 -7.21 2.15 -11.95
CA GLY A 280 -7.99 1.12 -11.25
C GLY A 280 -7.45 -0.31 -11.36
N ALA A 281 -6.30 -0.52 -11.99
CA ALA A 281 -5.69 -1.84 -12.06
C ALA A 281 -5.02 -2.26 -10.74
N GLU A 282 -4.81 -3.56 -10.57
CA GLU A 282 -3.90 -4.15 -9.58
C GLU A 282 -2.58 -4.53 -10.26
N PRO A 283 -1.51 -3.73 -10.15
CA PRO A 283 -0.23 -4.09 -10.72
C PRO A 283 0.41 -5.22 -9.91
N PHE A 284 0.72 -6.32 -10.57
CA PHE A 284 1.54 -7.38 -10.01
C PHE A 284 2.99 -7.18 -10.44
N PHE A 285 3.81 -6.69 -9.50
CA PHE A 285 5.21 -6.43 -9.76
C PHE A 285 6.03 -7.73 -9.76
N PHE A 286 6.53 -8.09 -10.94
CA PHE A 286 7.33 -9.28 -11.15
C PHE A 286 8.55 -8.96 -12.04
N PRO A 287 9.60 -8.30 -11.49
CA PRO A 287 10.79 -7.95 -12.26
C PRO A 287 11.52 -9.22 -12.71
N VAL A 288 11.77 -9.33 -14.01
CA VAL A 288 12.48 -10.47 -14.61
C VAL A 288 13.91 -10.14 -15.03
N ILE A 289 14.34 -8.88 -14.85
CA ILE A 289 15.67 -8.39 -15.19
C ILE A 289 16.21 -7.60 -14.00
N GLU A 290 17.41 -7.92 -13.59
CA GLU A 290 18.22 -7.14 -12.66
C GLU A 290 19.48 -6.65 -13.37
N THR A 291 19.88 -5.40 -13.13
CA THR A 291 21.14 -4.86 -13.62
C THR A 291 22.12 -4.89 -12.45
N ILE A 292 23.20 -5.62 -12.63
CA ILE A 292 24.25 -5.77 -11.61
C ILE A 292 25.53 -5.06 -12.06
N ALA A 293 26.36 -4.69 -11.11
CA ALA A 293 27.69 -4.18 -11.37
C ALA A 293 28.55 -5.27 -12.06
N PRO A 294 29.45 -4.91 -12.97
CA PRO A 294 30.39 -5.88 -13.54
C PRO A 294 31.38 -6.37 -12.47
N ASP A 295 31.82 -7.61 -12.62
CA ASP A 295 32.84 -8.20 -11.73
C ASP A 295 34.21 -7.49 -11.92
N ASP A 296 34.51 -7.02 -13.13
CA ASP A 296 35.74 -6.31 -13.46
C ASP A 296 35.44 -4.90 -13.98
N TRP A 297 35.94 -3.91 -13.29
CA TRP A 297 35.83 -2.50 -13.62
C TRP A 297 37.04 -1.94 -14.38
N SER A 298 38.07 -2.74 -14.61
CA SER A 298 39.39 -2.30 -15.11
C SER A 298 39.29 -1.49 -16.40
N VAL A 299 38.40 -1.88 -17.32
CA VAL A 299 38.17 -1.17 -18.59
C VAL A 299 37.62 0.24 -18.36
N LEU A 300 36.60 0.37 -17.50
CA LEU A 300 36.02 1.67 -17.16
C LEU A 300 36.99 2.51 -16.35
N ASP A 301 37.68 1.94 -15.36
CA ASP A 301 38.66 2.64 -14.55
C ASP A 301 39.81 3.22 -15.40
N ASN A 302 40.30 2.43 -16.35
CA ASN A 302 41.32 2.91 -17.29
C ASN A 302 40.80 4.08 -18.15
N ALA A 303 39.56 4.02 -18.61
CA ALA A 303 38.95 5.12 -19.35
C ALA A 303 38.76 6.37 -18.46
N LEU A 304 38.27 6.20 -17.22
CA LEU A 304 38.07 7.31 -16.27
C LEU A 304 39.38 7.99 -15.90
N ASN A 305 40.46 7.23 -15.69
CA ASN A 305 41.79 7.76 -15.39
C ASN A 305 42.46 8.44 -16.61
N ASN A 306 41.90 8.29 -17.80
CA ASN A 306 42.43 8.84 -19.06
C ASN A 306 41.40 9.69 -19.82
N LEU A 307 40.46 10.32 -19.12
CA LEU A 307 39.37 11.09 -19.74
C LEU A 307 39.84 12.16 -20.72
N SER A 308 41.02 12.75 -20.52
CA SER A 308 41.64 13.72 -21.43
C SER A 308 41.94 13.18 -22.83
N LYS A 309 41.97 11.86 -23.02
CA LYS A 309 42.13 11.23 -24.35
C LYS A 309 40.85 11.16 -25.16
N TYR A 310 39.70 11.45 -24.56
CA TYR A 310 38.41 11.38 -25.22
C TYR A 310 37.88 12.78 -25.50
N GLN A 311 37.08 12.90 -26.56
CA GLN A 311 36.39 14.14 -26.98
C GLN A 311 34.94 14.14 -26.51
N GLY A 312 34.38 12.98 -26.15
CA GLY A 312 33.00 12.88 -25.75
C GLY A 312 32.62 11.57 -25.05
N LEU A 313 31.51 11.60 -24.40
CA LEU A 313 30.88 10.46 -23.69
C LEU A 313 29.53 10.17 -24.31
N ILE A 314 29.25 8.89 -24.59
CA ILE A 314 27.98 8.43 -25.12
C ILE A 314 27.30 7.56 -24.07
N PHE A 315 26.07 7.95 -23.68
CA PHE A 315 25.23 7.14 -22.80
C PHE A 315 24.02 6.59 -23.55
N THR A 316 23.90 5.27 -23.55
CA THR A 316 22.82 4.57 -24.24
C THR A 316 21.65 4.19 -23.34
N SER A 317 21.83 4.27 -22.03
CA SER A 317 20.80 3.90 -21.04
C SER A 317 20.96 4.66 -19.71
N VAL A 318 19.85 4.77 -18.95
CA VAL A 318 19.86 5.29 -17.59
C VAL A 318 20.75 4.45 -16.67
N ASN A 319 20.76 3.12 -16.83
CA ASN A 319 21.62 2.24 -16.04
C ASN A 319 23.10 2.54 -16.26
N GLY A 320 23.49 2.79 -17.52
CA GLY A 320 24.88 3.19 -17.84
C GLY A 320 25.28 4.49 -17.15
N VAL A 321 24.37 5.47 -17.08
CA VAL A 321 24.59 6.72 -16.34
C VAL A 321 24.78 6.46 -14.84
N SER A 322 23.92 5.64 -14.24
CA SER A 322 24.00 5.32 -12.80
C SER A 322 25.30 4.63 -12.45
N PHE A 323 25.66 3.54 -13.15
CA PHE A 323 26.91 2.82 -12.89
C PHE A 323 28.15 3.66 -13.14
N PHE A 324 28.14 4.51 -14.17
CA PHE A 324 29.22 5.44 -14.44
C PHE A 324 29.41 6.43 -13.27
N ALA A 325 28.32 7.05 -12.81
CA ALA A 325 28.38 8.02 -11.70
C ALA A 325 28.81 7.37 -10.38
N GLU A 326 28.30 6.18 -10.07
CA GLU A 326 28.69 5.41 -8.88
C GLU A 326 30.17 5.03 -8.94
N ARG A 327 30.65 4.57 -10.10
CA ARG A 327 32.06 4.20 -10.24
C ARG A 327 32.98 5.40 -10.14
N LEU A 328 32.66 6.50 -10.81
CA LEU A 328 33.42 7.76 -10.74
C LEU A 328 33.60 8.19 -9.27
N LYS A 329 32.50 8.19 -8.49
CA LYS A 329 32.53 8.49 -7.06
C LYS A 329 33.37 7.50 -6.27
N SER A 330 33.28 6.18 -6.55
CA SER A 330 33.97 5.13 -5.81
C SER A 330 35.51 5.20 -5.96
N ILE A 331 36.02 5.75 -7.08
CA ILE A 331 37.45 5.98 -7.29
C ILE A 331 37.89 7.37 -6.84
N GLY A 332 37.04 8.11 -6.11
CA GLY A 332 37.37 9.42 -5.55
C GLY A 332 37.33 10.58 -6.53
N GLN A 333 36.73 10.37 -7.71
CA GLN A 333 36.50 11.38 -8.73
C GLN A 333 35.07 11.91 -8.71
N ASP A 334 34.82 13.04 -9.37
CA ASP A 334 33.47 13.61 -9.53
C ASP A 334 33.23 14.19 -10.94
N ILE A 335 32.04 14.72 -11.17
CA ILE A 335 31.62 15.23 -12.46
C ILE A 335 32.50 16.36 -13.04
N ARG A 336 33.34 17.01 -12.24
CA ARG A 336 34.29 18.05 -12.69
C ARG A 336 35.37 17.49 -13.61
N GLU A 337 35.67 16.16 -13.50
CA GLU A 337 36.59 15.47 -14.40
C GLU A 337 36.08 15.40 -15.85
N LEU A 338 34.77 15.59 -16.05
CA LEU A 338 34.15 15.59 -17.39
C LEU A 338 34.30 16.93 -18.12
N LYS A 339 35.00 17.88 -17.54
CA LYS A 339 35.19 19.21 -18.14
C LYS A 339 35.84 19.10 -19.52
N GLY A 340 35.17 19.69 -20.53
CA GLY A 340 35.64 19.71 -21.92
C GLY A 340 35.19 18.51 -22.76
N LEU A 341 34.55 17.51 -22.16
CA LEU A 341 33.94 16.42 -22.90
C LEU A 341 32.55 16.79 -23.37
N ARG A 342 32.19 16.45 -24.60
CA ARG A 342 30.82 16.49 -25.09
C ARG A 342 30.02 15.28 -24.57
N VAL A 343 28.76 15.48 -24.22
CA VAL A 343 27.90 14.42 -23.68
C VAL A 343 26.74 14.14 -24.61
N PHE A 344 26.66 12.91 -25.06
CA PHE A 344 25.69 12.42 -26.02
C PHE A 344 24.78 11.37 -25.37
N THR A 345 23.48 11.40 -25.67
CA THR A 345 22.55 10.39 -25.18
C THR A 345 21.63 9.90 -26.28
N ILE A 346 21.25 8.62 -26.26
CA ILE A 346 20.32 8.06 -27.25
C ILE A 346 18.90 8.58 -27.08
N GLY A 347 18.48 8.92 -25.87
CA GLY A 347 17.08 9.29 -25.64
C GLY A 347 16.84 10.22 -24.45
N PRO A 348 15.64 10.81 -24.37
CA PRO A 348 15.32 11.86 -23.39
C PRO A 348 15.40 11.41 -21.94
N LYS A 349 15.08 10.13 -21.61
CA LYS A 349 15.20 9.61 -20.24
C LYS A 349 16.66 9.51 -19.79
N THR A 350 17.55 9.09 -20.70
CA THR A 350 19.00 9.04 -20.42
C THR A 350 19.54 10.46 -20.27
N ALA A 351 19.09 11.40 -21.11
CA ALA A 351 19.46 12.80 -21.00
C ALA A 351 19.00 13.42 -19.68
N GLN A 352 17.81 13.07 -19.20
CA GLN A 352 17.32 13.53 -17.92
C GLN A 352 18.20 13.02 -16.77
N ALA A 353 18.57 11.73 -16.75
CA ALA A 353 19.46 11.17 -15.74
C ALA A 353 20.83 11.87 -15.70
N ILE A 354 21.37 12.26 -16.86
CA ILE A 354 22.61 13.06 -16.94
C ILE A 354 22.41 14.47 -16.36
N ARG A 355 21.27 15.13 -16.66
CA ARG A 355 20.95 16.45 -16.10
C ARG A 355 20.78 16.44 -14.60
N GLU A 356 20.23 15.37 -14.04
CA GLU A 356 20.10 15.17 -12.59
C GLU A 356 21.46 15.07 -11.88
N LEU A 357 22.52 14.67 -12.60
CA LEU A 357 23.92 14.75 -12.12
C LEU A 357 24.49 16.17 -12.24
N GLY A 358 23.76 17.13 -12.79
CA GLY A 358 24.26 18.49 -13.01
C GLY A 358 25.07 18.67 -14.32
N ILE A 359 24.96 17.72 -15.25
CA ILE A 359 25.72 17.72 -16.52
C ILE A 359 24.78 18.10 -17.66
N SER A 360 25.20 19.02 -18.54
CA SER A 360 24.50 19.35 -19.77
C SER A 360 24.68 18.25 -20.81
N VAL A 361 23.63 18.01 -21.60
CA VAL A 361 23.67 17.07 -22.73
C VAL A 361 23.76 17.85 -24.02
N ASP A 362 24.78 17.59 -24.81
CA ASP A 362 25.04 18.32 -26.08
C ASP A 362 24.12 17.83 -27.18
N VAL A 363 23.87 16.52 -27.30
CA VAL A 363 23.05 15.94 -28.37
C VAL A 363 22.11 14.86 -27.85
N ILE A 364 20.85 14.98 -28.30
CA ILE A 364 19.81 13.95 -28.23
C ILE A 364 19.28 13.80 -29.67
N PRO A 365 19.36 12.62 -30.30
CA PRO A 365 18.88 12.45 -31.66
C PRO A 365 17.36 12.51 -31.76
N GLU A 366 16.83 12.86 -32.93
CA GLU A 366 15.38 12.86 -33.19
C GLU A 366 14.76 11.46 -33.08
N LYS A 367 15.47 10.45 -33.60
CA LYS A 367 15.11 9.03 -33.44
C LYS A 367 16.06 8.40 -32.44
N PHE A 368 15.51 7.70 -31.47
CA PHE A 368 16.26 7.14 -30.32
C PHE A 368 16.97 5.82 -30.66
N VAL A 369 17.75 5.85 -31.74
CA VAL A 369 18.55 4.73 -32.25
C VAL A 369 19.98 5.17 -32.51
N ALA A 370 20.91 4.22 -32.50
CA ALA A 370 22.35 4.50 -32.62
C ALA A 370 22.70 5.21 -33.93
N GLU A 371 22.07 4.84 -35.04
CA GLU A 371 22.29 5.41 -36.35
C GLU A 371 21.96 6.91 -36.40
N SER A 372 20.85 7.31 -35.78
CA SER A 372 20.44 8.71 -35.70
C SER A 372 21.37 9.53 -34.79
N LEU A 373 21.91 8.92 -33.73
CA LEU A 373 22.92 9.57 -32.90
C LEU A 373 24.21 9.82 -33.69
N ILE A 374 24.70 8.82 -34.41
CA ILE A 374 25.89 8.95 -35.25
C ILE A 374 25.71 10.06 -36.28
N GLU A 375 24.54 10.14 -36.95
CA GLU A 375 24.24 11.19 -37.90
C GLU A 375 24.26 12.57 -37.27
N SER A 376 23.65 12.70 -36.07
CA SER A 376 23.65 13.96 -35.31
C SER A 376 25.05 14.40 -34.88
N MET A 377 25.96 13.46 -34.65
CA MET A 377 27.37 13.74 -34.29
C MET A 377 28.21 14.22 -35.42
N LYS A 378 27.88 13.94 -36.71
CA LYS A 378 28.65 14.37 -37.88
C LYS A 378 28.65 15.90 -38.07
N ASN A 379 27.69 16.59 -37.48
CA ASN A 379 27.49 18.03 -37.65
C ASN A 379 28.07 18.85 -36.47
N ILE A 380 28.84 18.21 -35.62
CA ILE A 380 29.44 18.80 -34.40
C ILE A 380 30.98 18.67 -34.45
#